data_b6a25f66c7eea6035133e4135c09c55e
#
_entry.id   b6a25f66c7eea6035133e4135c09c55e
#
_cell.length_a   1.000
_cell.length_b   1.000
_cell.length_c   1.000
_cell.angle_alpha   90.00
_cell.angle_beta   90.00
_cell.angle_gamma   90.00
#
_symmetry.space_group_name_H-M   'P 1'
#
loop_
_entity.id
_entity.type
_entity.pdbx_description
1 polymer ?
#
loop_
_entity_poly.entity_id
_entity_poly.type
_entity_poly.pdbx_seq_one_letter_code
_entity_poly.pdbx_strand_id
1 'polypeptide(L)'
;MPQKKKKIYVLDTSVILYSHDSVMNFEENDIGIPITVLEELDHLKKGNDTLNFEAREFIRMIDKLSSDKMLNDWIPLNGKTKGKFKILVNQKTKNNIFNDDINDHKILDSALNLQKEEKDKIVTLVSKDINLRLKAKSLNLKAEDYLTGKIENLNSLDLEEKIIDNIKTNIIDKVFENNTLEKKDIFPRKKLIDNSYYVLKNSEKSALIYFDGEKETINRVEKTTISGIKPRNAEQAFAIHSLLNDDVSLVSINGVAGTGKTLLALASAISQRRNYKQIFVARPIVPLGNKDIGYLPGDINSKINPYMEPLWDNFKYIQNQYKQTSKDFKILKNMIESEKLVIQPLAYIRGRSFSNIFFIIDEAQNLTPHEIKTIISRAGENTKIVFAGDINQIDTPYLDSQSNGLSYLIDKLKGQKLYSHVTLKKGERSDLANLANELL
;
A
#
# COMPACT_ATOMS: atom_id res chain seq x y z
N MET A 1 6.47 36.17 -20.47
CA MET A 1 5.69 35.08 -19.91
C MET A 1 4.79 35.65 -18.83
N PRO A 2 3.48 35.42 -18.79
CA PRO A 2 2.64 35.90 -17.71
C PRO A 2 3.14 35.33 -16.39
N GLN A 3 3.38 36.18 -15.39
CA GLN A 3 3.75 35.72 -14.05
C GLN A 3 2.67 34.77 -13.54
N LYS A 4 3.06 33.53 -13.22
CA LYS A 4 2.18 32.53 -12.64
C LYS A 4 1.66 33.10 -11.31
N LYS A 5 0.36 33.40 -11.21
CA LYS A 5 -0.24 33.91 -9.96
C LYS A 5 0.08 32.88 -8.86
N LYS A 6 0.67 33.34 -7.75
CA LYS A 6 0.89 32.49 -6.57
C LYS A 6 -0.44 31.93 -6.09
N LYS A 7 -0.41 30.66 -5.67
CA LYS A 7 -1.57 29.98 -5.10
C LYS A 7 -1.49 29.95 -3.58
N ILE A 8 -2.63 29.90 -2.95
CA ILE A 8 -2.77 29.51 -1.55
C ILE A 8 -3.60 28.24 -1.50
N TYR A 9 -3.06 27.20 -0.90
CA TYR A 9 -3.79 25.95 -0.69
C TYR A 9 -4.35 25.91 0.72
N VAL A 10 -5.66 25.70 0.85
CA VAL A 10 -6.32 25.46 2.13
C VAL A 10 -6.46 23.97 2.33
N LEU A 11 -5.85 23.44 3.37
CA LEU A 11 -5.82 22.00 3.62
C LEU A 11 -6.96 21.55 4.54
N ASP A 12 -7.63 20.51 4.12
CA ASP A 12 -8.59 19.75 4.91
C ASP A 12 -7.90 18.71 5.79
N THR A 13 -8.54 18.27 6.85
CA THR A 13 -8.07 17.25 7.79
C THR A 13 -7.69 15.94 7.11
N SER A 14 -8.44 15.51 6.08
CA SER A 14 -8.17 14.30 5.32
C SER A 14 -6.79 14.28 4.65
N VAL A 15 -6.27 15.45 4.24
CA VAL A 15 -4.93 15.59 3.65
C VAL A 15 -3.83 15.35 4.67
N ILE A 16 -4.02 15.86 5.87
CA ILE A 16 -3.06 15.74 6.98
C ILE A 16 -3.06 14.32 7.53
N LEU A 17 -4.23 13.71 7.65
CA LEU A 17 -4.37 12.32 8.09
C LEU A 17 -3.82 11.31 7.05
N TYR A 18 -3.77 11.70 5.78
CA TYR A 18 -3.10 10.92 4.74
C TYR A 18 -1.57 10.96 4.88
N SER A 19 -1.00 12.15 5.20
CA SER A 19 0.44 12.34 5.43
C SER A 19 0.67 13.62 6.25
N HIS A 20 1.24 13.48 7.45
CA HIS A 20 1.51 14.63 8.33
C HIS A 20 2.45 15.66 7.72
N ASP A 21 3.34 15.24 6.82
CA ASP A 21 4.28 16.11 6.10
C ASP A 21 3.68 16.74 4.83
N SER A 22 2.37 16.57 4.60
CA SER A 22 1.68 17.06 3.41
C SER A 22 1.90 18.54 3.14
N VAL A 23 1.99 19.37 4.18
CA VAL A 23 2.27 20.81 4.07
C VAL A 23 3.61 21.12 3.37
N MET A 24 4.54 20.17 3.34
CA MET A 24 5.83 20.32 2.68
C MET A 24 5.78 20.05 1.18
N ASN A 25 4.65 19.62 0.63
CA ASN A 25 4.54 19.13 -0.76
C ASN A 25 3.93 20.14 -1.75
N PHE A 26 3.77 21.41 -1.34
CA PHE A 26 3.16 22.46 -2.17
C PHE A 26 4.17 23.46 -2.76
N GLU A 27 5.43 23.09 -2.83
CA GLU A 27 6.50 23.88 -3.41
C GLU A 27 6.56 25.32 -2.82
N GLU A 28 6.60 26.36 -3.68
CA GLU A 28 6.66 27.78 -3.29
C GLU A 28 5.30 28.39 -2.90
N ASN A 29 4.22 27.60 -2.95
CA ASN A 29 2.88 28.12 -2.66
C ASN A 29 2.61 28.19 -1.15
N ASP A 30 1.75 29.14 -0.77
CA ASP A 30 1.39 29.35 0.61
C ASP A 30 0.26 28.37 1.05
N ILE A 31 0.17 28.09 2.36
CA ILE A 31 -0.76 27.10 2.91
C ILE A 31 -1.59 27.73 4.03
N GLY A 32 -2.91 27.67 3.91
CA GLY A 32 -3.86 27.98 4.96
C GLY A 32 -4.35 26.71 5.65
N ILE A 33 -4.32 26.68 6.96
CA ILE A 33 -4.81 25.56 7.76
C ILE A 33 -5.95 26.10 8.63
N PRO A 34 -7.22 25.72 8.37
CA PRO A 34 -8.34 26.15 9.21
C PRO A 34 -8.15 25.69 10.65
N ILE A 35 -8.52 26.52 11.62
CA ILE A 35 -8.45 26.17 13.05
C ILE A 35 -9.24 24.90 13.36
N THR A 36 -10.36 24.71 12.65
CA THR A 36 -11.19 23.50 12.74
C THR A 36 -10.41 22.23 12.46
N VAL A 37 -9.43 22.28 11.54
CA VAL A 37 -8.55 21.13 11.26
C VAL A 37 -7.72 20.77 12.48
N LEU A 38 -7.17 21.76 13.21
CA LEU A 38 -6.44 21.50 14.44
C LEU A 38 -7.35 20.93 15.55
N GLU A 39 -8.61 21.39 15.62
CA GLU A 39 -9.61 20.85 16.57
C GLU A 39 -9.90 19.37 16.27
N GLU A 40 -10.10 19.01 15.00
CA GLU A 40 -10.32 17.62 14.59
C GLU A 40 -9.10 16.72 14.88
N LEU A 41 -7.89 17.22 14.57
CA LEU A 41 -6.64 16.51 14.88
C LEU A 41 -6.46 16.33 16.40
N ASP A 42 -6.90 17.28 17.22
CA ASP A 42 -6.84 17.18 18.68
C ASP A 42 -7.72 16.03 19.20
N HIS A 43 -8.89 15.84 18.63
CA HIS A 43 -9.74 14.68 18.94
C HIS A 43 -9.12 13.35 18.51
N LEU A 44 -8.39 13.34 17.38
CA LEU A 44 -7.78 12.14 16.82
C LEU A 44 -6.39 11.82 17.41
N LYS A 45 -5.76 12.69 18.20
CA LYS A 45 -4.41 12.42 18.75
C LYS A 45 -4.34 11.27 19.77
N LYS A 46 -5.49 10.84 20.32
CA LYS A 46 -5.58 9.77 21.31
C LYS A 46 -5.80 8.44 20.61
N GLY A 47 -4.90 7.48 20.85
CA GLY A 47 -4.97 6.13 20.27
C GLY A 47 -3.64 5.70 19.65
N ASN A 48 -3.61 4.50 19.09
CA ASN A 48 -2.41 3.87 18.53
C ASN A 48 -2.50 3.61 17.01
N ASP A 49 -3.58 4.04 16.37
CA ASP A 49 -3.80 3.87 14.96
C ASP A 49 -2.94 4.83 14.12
N THR A 50 -2.88 4.59 12.82
CA THR A 50 -2.14 5.42 11.88
C THR A 50 -2.64 6.85 11.88
N LEU A 51 -3.95 7.06 11.87
CA LEU A 51 -4.55 8.39 11.88
C LEU A 51 -4.13 9.16 13.13
N ASN A 52 -4.09 8.49 14.30
CA ASN A 52 -3.64 9.12 15.55
C ASN A 52 -2.14 9.47 15.50
N PHE A 53 -1.33 8.67 14.82
CA PHE A 53 0.09 8.97 14.61
C PHE A 53 0.25 10.20 13.71
N GLU A 54 -0.41 10.23 12.55
CA GLU A 54 -0.34 11.35 11.61
C GLU A 54 -0.80 12.67 12.27
N ALA A 55 -1.89 12.64 13.02
CA ALA A 55 -2.38 13.79 13.79
C ALA A 55 -1.33 14.31 14.79
N ARG A 56 -0.71 13.41 15.57
CA ARG A 56 0.33 13.80 16.55
C ARG A 56 1.58 14.37 15.89
N GLU A 57 2.08 13.75 14.83
CA GLU A 57 3.29 14.20 14.16
C GLU A 57 3.08 15.55 13.45
N PHE A 58 1.88 15.75 12.87
CA PHE A 58 1.52 17.04 12.31
C PHE A 58 1.52 18.16 13.36
N ILE A 59 0.85 17.95 14.50
CA ILE A 59 0.79 18.93 15.59
C ILE A 59 2.21 19.27 16.08
N ARG A 60 3.06 18.24 16.30
CA ARG A 60 4.47 18.45 16.71
C ARG A 60 5.28 19.22 15.66
N MET A 61 5.04 18.94 14.38
CA MET A 61 5.72 19.62 13.29
C MET A 61 5.33 21.10 13.23
N ILE A 62 4.04 21.42 13.33
CA ILE A 62 3.55 22.81 13.32
C ILE A 62 4.08 23.57 14.54
N ASP A 63 4.06 22.97 15.73
CA ASP A 63 4.61 23.55 16.95
C ASP A 63 6.10 23.88 16.78
N LYS A 64 6.90 22.95 16.27
CA LYS A 64 8.32 23.15 15.98
C LYS A 64 8.57 24.22 14.91
N LEU A 65 7.74 24.32 13.88
CA LEU A 65 7.89 25.32 12.82
C LEU A 65 7.48 26.72 13.26
N SER A 66 6.51 26.82 14.17
CA SER A 66 6.03 28.10 14.68
C SER A 66 7.03 28.76 15.64
N SER A 67 7.75 28.00 16.45
CA SER A 67 8.62 28.50 17.53
C SER A 67 7.87 29.57 18.36
N ASP A 68 8.42 30.77 18.43
CA ASP A 68 7.81 31.91 19.18
C ASP A 68 6.87 32.79 18.31
N LYS A 69 6.55 32.37 17.08
CA LYS A 69 5.71 33.16 16.16
C LYS A 69 4.23 32.92 16.40
N MET A 70 3.43 33.96 16.17
CA MET A 70 1.99 33.84 16.22
C MET A 70 1.47 33.09 14.99
N LEU A 71 0.63 32.07 15.20
CA LEU A 71 0.12 31.18 14.15
C LEU A 71 -0.87 31.86 13.19
N ASN A 72 -1.38 33.03 13.52
CA ASN A 72 -2.22 33.84 12.66
C ASN A 72 -1.44 34.72 11.65
N ASP A 73 -0.11 34.67 11.71
CA ASP A 73 0.78 35.27 10.73
C ASP A 73 1.33 34.23 9.74
N TRP A 74 1.80 34.71 8.57
CA TRP A 74 2.42 33.86 7.57
C TRP A 74 3.83 33.42 8.01
N ILE A 75 3.96 32.16 8.44
CA ILE A 75 5.21 31.56 8.93
C ILE A 75 5.91 30.81 7.78
N PRO A 76 7.18 31.10 7.46
CA PRO A 76 7.90 30.38 6.42
C PRO A 76 8.04 28.87 6.75
N LEU A 77 7.78 28.04 5.77
CA LEU A 77 8.15 26.63 5.81
C LEU A 77 9.66 26.47 5.64
N ASN A 78 10.28 25.52 6.35
CA ASN A 78 11.71 25.28 6.24
C ASN A 78 12.08 24.80 4.83
N GLY A 79 12.92 25.55 4.12
CA GLY A 79 13.43 25.25 2.79
C GLY A 79 13.52 26.47 1.89
N LYS A 80 14.57 26.55 1.06
CA LYS A 80 14.83 27.72 0.18
C LYS A 80 13.73 27.98 -0.87
N THR A 81 12.95 26.94 -1.21
CA THR A 81 11.91 26.98 -2.26
C THR A 81 10.50 26.71 -1.72
N LYS A 82 10.30 26.78 -0.41
CA LYS A 82 9.01 26.52 0.23
C LYS A 82 8.25 27.81 0.48
N GLY A 83 6.91 27.70 0.43
CA GLY A 83 6.02 28.79 0.78
C GLY A 83 5.93 29.06 2.28
N LYS A 84 4.83 29.65 2.70
CA LYS A 84 4.52 29.96 4.11
C LYS A 84 3.25 29.24 4.52
N PHE A 85 3.08 29.01 5.80
CA PHE A 85 1.81 28.53 6.33
C PHE A 85 1.19 29.52 7.33
N LYS A 86 -0.11 29.44 7.52
CA LYS A 86 -0.88 30.26 8.45
C LYS A 86 -2.07 29.45 8.98
N ILE A 87 -2.38 29.60 10.26
CA ILE A 87 -3.62 29.07 10.82
C ILE A 87 -4.73 30.10 10.56
N LEU A 88 -5.82 29.62 9.95
CA LEU A 88 -6.98 30.44 9.61
C LEU A 88 -7.97 30.36 10.75
N VAL A 89 -8.19 31.49 11.43
CA VAL A 89 -9.18 31.58 12.52
C VAL A 89 -10.53 31.98 11.92
N ASN A 90 -11.57 31.25 12.25
CA ASN A 90 -12.92 31.56 11.80
C ASN A 90 -13.41 32.89 12.37
N GLN A 91 -13.56 33.89 11.51
CA GLN A 91 -14.28 35.11 11.89
C GLN A 91 -15.76 34.85 11.68
N LYS A 92 -16.57 35.00 12.73
CA LYS A 92 -18.03 34.96 12.60
C LYS A 92 -18.47 36.12 11.71
N THR A 93 -18.76 35.84 10.46
CA THR A 93 -19.39 36.81 9.55
C THR A 93 -20.91 36.72 9.71
N LYS A 94 -21.60 37.87 9.75
CA LYS A 94 -23.07 37.97 9.89
C LYS A 94 -23.87 37.26 8.78
N ASN A 95 -23.22 36.74 7.75
CA ASN A 95 -23.82 36.03 6.61
C ASN A 95 -23.21 34.64 6.45
N ASN A 96 -23.25 33.81 7.51
CA ASN A 96 -22.91 32.41 7.36
C ASN A 96 -23.94 31.73 6.45
N ILE A 97 -23.46 31.22 5.30
CA ILE A 97 -24.28 30.44 4.35
C ILE A 97 -24.58 29.06 4.93
N PHE A 98 -23.84 28.65 5.94
CA PHE A 98 -23.84 27.30 6.49
C PHE A 98 -24.18 27.24 7.98
N ASN A 99 -24.62 26.04 8.40
CA ASN A 99 -24.85 25.72 9.78
C ASN A 99 -23.50 25.58 10.53
N ASP A 100 -23.31 26.29 11.63
CA ASP A 100 -22.06 26.36 12.40
C ASP A 100 -21.63 25.03 13.06
N ASP A 101 -22.48 24.01 13.01
CA ASP A 101 -22.24 22.74 13.72
C ASP A 101 -21.46 21.69 12.91
N ILE A 102 -21.22 21.93 11.60
CA ILE A 102 -20.55 20.97 10.71
C ILE A 102 -19.14 21.44 10.39
N ASN A 103 -18.12 20.63 10.70
CA ASN A 103 -16.72 20.98 10.49
C ASN A 103 -16.37 21.28 9.03
N ASP A 104 -16.88 20.48 8.09
CA ASP A 104 -16.76 20.76 6.65
C ASP A 104 -17.14 22.20 6.28
N HIS A 105 -18.24 22.69 6.86
CA HIS A 105 -18.74 24.03 6.60
C HIS A 105 -17.79 25.09 7.13
N LYS A 106 -17.23 24.88 8.33
CA LYS A 106 -16.24 25.79 8.92
C LYS A 106 -14.94 25.84 8.09
N ILE A 107 -14.52 24.72 7.52
CA ILE A 107 -13.35 24.63 6.63
C ILE A 107 -13.64 25.41 5.34
N LEU A 108 -14.84 25.24 4.74
CA LEU A 108 -15.25 25.98 3.55
C LEU A 108 -15.33 27.48 3.82
N ASP A 109 -15.91 27.90 4.95
CA ASP A 109 -15.99 29.32 5.32
C ASP A 109 -14.60 29.93 5.50
N SER A 110 -13.66 29.22 6.13
CA SER A 110 -12.27 29.68 6.26
C SER A 110 -11.63 29.92 4.88
N ALA A 111 -11.83 29.00 3.94
CA ALA A 111 -11.27 29.10 2.59
C ALA A 111 -11.93 30.23 1.78
N LEU A 112 -13.27 30.41 1.89
CA LEU A 112 -13.99 31.49 1.23
C LEU A 112 -13.62 32.89 1.79
N ASN A 113 -13.41 32.98 3.09
CA ASN A 113 -12.96 34.24 3.71
C ASN A 113 -11.54 34.58 3.25
N LEU A 114 -10.63 33.61 3.24
CA LEU A 114 -9.28 33.80 2.71
C LEU A 114 -9.29 34.21 1.22
N GLN A 115 -10.22 33.66 0.41
CA GLN A 115 -10.38 34.05 -0.99
C GLN A 115 -10.82 35.53 -1.14
N LYS A 116 -11.63 36.04 -0.20
CA LYS A 116 -12.05 37.48 -0.19
C LYS A 116 -10.91 38.39 0.27
N GLU A 117 -10.07 37.92 1.19
CA GLU A 117 -8.93 38.69 1.71
C GLU A 117 -7.77 38.76 0.70
N GLU A 118 -7.43 37.63 0.07
CA GLU A 118 -6.25 37.48 -0.82
C GLU A 118 -6.63 37.55 -2.30
N LYS A 119 -7.17 38.70 -2.74
CA LYS A 119 -7.69 38.90 -4.11
C LYS A 119 -6.67 38.72 -5.23
N ASP A 120 -5.39 38.90 -4.94
CA ASP A 120 -4.30 38.77 -5.91
C ASP A 120 -3.79 37.36 -6.08
N LYS A 121 -4.19 36.45 -5.20
CA LYS A 121 -3.79 35.03 -5.21
C LYS A 121 -4.99 34.13 -5.53
N ILE A 122 -4.69 32.92 -5.98
CA ILE A 122 -5.72 31.90 -6.23
C ILE A 122 -5.81 31.02 -5.00
N VAL A 123 -6.92 31.09 -4.28
CA VAL A 123 -7.20 30.18 -3.17
C VAL A 123 -7.81 28.88 -3.71
N THR A 124 -7.27 27.73 -3.28
CA THR A 124 -7.71 26.41 -3.69
C THR A 124 -7.83 25.51 -2.45
N LEU A 125 -9.00 24.94 -2.24
CA LEU A 125 -9.19 23.92 -1.21
C LEU A 125 -8.56 22.58 -1.67
N VAL A 126 -7.80 21.93 -0.80
CA VAL A 126 -7.26 20.61 -1.06
C VAL A 126 -7.86 19.63 -0.05
N SER A 127 -8.54 18.61 -0.55
CA SER A 127 -9.18 17.59 0.27
C SER A 127 -9.22 16.26 -0.47
N LYS A 128 -9.09 15.17 0.28
CA LYS A 128 -9.34 13.82 -0.23
C LYS A 128 -10.84 13.46 -0.20
N ASP A 129 -11.65 14.23 0.51
CA ASP A 129 -13.11 14.07 0.52
C ASP A 129 -13.72 14.65 -0.76
N ILE A 130 -14.34 13.78 -1.56
CA ILE A 130 -15.01 14.16 -2.81
C ILE A 130 -16.19 15.10 -2.53
N ASN A 131 -16.98 14.84 -1.48
CA ASN A 131 -18.15 15.64 -1.15
C ASN A 131 -17.75 17.06 -0.76
N LEU A 132 -16.68 17.21 0.04
CA LEU A 132 -16.16 18.52 0.42
C LEU A 132 -15.66 19.30 -0.82
N ARG A 133 -14.97 18.63 -1.76
CA ARG A 133 -14.57 19.25 -3.03
C ARG A 133 -15.76 19.67 -3.89
N LEU A 134 -16.82 18.89 -3.94
CA LEU A 134 -18.04 19.23 -4.67
C LEU A 134 -18.76 20.43 -4.04
N LYS A 135 -18.88 20.45 -2.70
CA LYS A 135 -19.43 21.61 -1.96
C LYS A 135 -18.63 22.88 -2.25
N ALA A 136 -17.29 22.81 -2.21
CA ALA A 136 -16.41 23.95 -2.53
C ALA A 136 -16.66 24.49 -3.95
N LYS A 137 -16.71 23.60 -4.95
CA LYS A 137 -16.96 23.95 -6.34
C LYS A 137 -18.33 24.61 -6.54
N SER A 138 -19.36 24.16 -5.83
CA SER A 138 -20.71 24.76 -5.87
C SER A 138 -20.74 26.21 -5.35
N LEU A 139 -19.74 26.58 -4.55
CA LEU A 139 -19.56 27.91 -3.99
C LEU A 139 -18.55 28.79 -4.77
N ASN A 140 -18.18 28.38 -5.98
CA ASN A 140 -17.15 29.04 -6.79
C ASN A 140 -15.76 29.09 -6.12
N LEU A 141 -15.47 28.17 -5.19
CA LEU A 141 -14.15 27.96 -4.64
C LEU A 141 -13.46 26.85 -5.41
N LYS A 142 -12.23 27.08 -5.88
CA LYS A 142 -11.42 26.03 -6.51
C LYS A 142 -11.14 24.93 -5.50
N ALA A 143 -11.28 23.68 -5.95
CA ALA A 143 -10.98 22.54 -5.12
C ALA A 143 -10.27 21.43 -5.92
N GLU A 144 -9.22 20.88 -5.34
CA GLU A 144 -8.35 19.88 -5.95
C GLU A 144 -8.18 18.67 -4.98
N ASP A 145 -7.92 17.48 -5.54
CA ASP A 145 -7.51 16.33 -4.77
C ASP A 145 -6.04 16.46 -4.35
N TYR A 146 -5.65 15.85 -3.23
CA TYR A 146 -4.25 15.75 -2.84
C TYR A 146 -3.58 14.62 -3.61
N LEU A 147 -2.70 14.97 -4.56
CA LEU A 147 -2.13 14.04 -5.53
C LEU A 147 -0.76 13.46 -5.15
N THR A 148 -0.10 13.99 -4.11
CA THR A 148 1.20 13.46 -3.68
C THR A 148 1.06 12.00 -3.23
N GLY A 149 1.89 11.13 -3.80
CA GLY A 149 1.76 9.68 -3.56
C GLY A 149 0.72 8.98 -4.44
N LYS A 150 0.00 9.70 -5.31
CA LYS A 150 -0.91 9.14 -6.29
C LYS A 150 -0.14 8.76 -7.56
N ILE A 151 -0.43 7.58 -8.10
CA ILE A 151 0.08 7.17 -9.41
C ILE A 151 -0.73 7.81 -10.52
N GLU A 152 -0.07 8.20 -11.61
CA GLU A 152 -0.74 8.91 -12.71
C GLU A 152 -1.70 8.00 -13.49
N ASN A 153 -1.34 6.73 -13.67
CA ASN A 153 -2.11 5.79 -14.48
C ASN A 153 -2.04 4.36 -13.91
N LEU A 154 -3.20 3.75 -13.65
CA LEU A 154 -3.29 2.34 -13.25
C LEU A 154 -2.73 1.38 -14.30
N ASN A 155 -2.79 1.74 -15.58
CA ASN A 155 -2.20 0.92 -16.65
C ASN A 155 -0.67 0.85 -16.55
N SER A 156 -0.01 1.79 -15.85
CA SER A 156 1.43 1.75 -15.61
C SER A 156 1.85 0.62 -14.68
N LEU A 157 0.92 0.11 -13.87
CA LEU A 157 1.19 -0.98 -12.93
C LEU A 157 1.51 -2.30 -13.63
N ASP A 158 1.16 -2.42 -14.94
CA ASP A 158 1.45 -3.60 -15.75
C ASP A 158 0.93 -4.89 -15.09
N LEU A 159 -0.34 -4.83 -14.70
CA LEU A 159 -1.03 -5.91 -13.97
C LEU A 159 -1.42 -7.07 -14.90
N GLU A 160 -1.15 -6.96 -16.20
CA GLU A 160 -1.49 -8.00 -17.17
C GLU A 160 -0.43 -9.10 -17.22
N GLU A 161 -0.87 -10.31 -17.50
CA GLU A 161 0.00 -11.44 -17.79
C GLU A 161 0.82 -11.15 -19.05
N LYS A 162 2.15 -11.24 -18.92
CA LYS A 162 3.05 -10.97 -20.04
C LYS A 162 3.21 -12.19 -20.90
N ILE A 163 2.27 -12.41 -21.82
CA ILE A 163 2.33 -13.49 -22.79
C ILE A 163 3.17 -13.02 -24.00
N ILE A 164 4.10 -13.85 -24.42
CA ILE A 164 4.88 -13.67 -25.65
C ILE A 164 4.50 -14.80 -26.58
N ASP A 165 3.60 -14.47 -27.51
CA ASP A 165 3.06 -15.42 -28.49
C ASP A 165 3.98 -15.64 -29.68
N ASN A 166 3.69 -16.67 -30.46
CA ASN A 166 4.37 -17.03 -31.70
C ASN A 166 5.88 -17.31 -31.54
N ILE A 167 6.28 -17.82 -30.39
CA ILE A 167 7.66 -18.23 -30.14
C ILE A 167 7.96 -19.51 -30.91
N LYS A 168 9.11 -19.55 -31.59
CA LYS A 168 9.55 -20.76 -32.30
C LYS A 168 9.69 -21.95 -31.33
N THR A 169 9.22 -23.12 -31.72
CA THR A 169 9.25 -24.34 -30.92
C THR A 169 10.65 -24.66 -30.37
N ASN A 170 11.68 -24.50 -31.22
CA ASN A 170 13.08 -24.77 -30.83
C ASN A 170 13.57 -23.82 -29.69
N ILE A 171 13.03 -22.62 -29.53
CA ILE A 171 13.35 -21.71 -28.43
C ILE A 171 12.73 -22.23 -27.14
N ILE A 172 11.46 -22.65 -27.20
CA ILE A 172 10.77 -23.23 -26.03
C ILE A 172 11.50 -24.52 -25.59
N ASP A 173 11.91 -25.38 -26.54
CA ASP A 173 12.65 -26.60 -26.24
C ASP A 173 13.99 -26.29 -25.58
N LYS A 174 14.74 -25.30 -26.03
CA LYS A 174 15.98 -24.85 -25.38
C LYS A 174 15.76 -24.38 -23.94
N VAL A 175 14.62 -23.72 -23.65
CA VAL A 175 14.28 -23.30 -22.27
C VAL A 175 14.07 -24.53 -21.37
N PHE A 176 13.48 -25.60 -21.92
CA PHE A 176 13.30 -26.85 -21.17
C PHE A 176 14.59 -27.64 -20.98
N GLU A 177 15.48 -27.62 -21.96
CA GLU A 177 16.75 -28.35 -21.94
C GLU A 177 17.80 -27.70 -21.03
N ASN A 178 17.96 -26.39 -21.14
CA ASN A 178 19.07 -25.66 -20.51
C ASN A 178 18.69 -24.95 -19.20
N ASN A 179 17.39 -24.82 -18.89
CA ASN A 179 16.82 -24.07 -17.75
C ASN A 179 17.20 -22.58 -17.71
N THR A 180 18.36 -22.18 -18.17
CA THR A 180 18.85 -20.80 -18.24
C THR A 180 19.40 -20.51 -19.64
N LEU A 181 19.03 -19.38 -20.21
CA LEU A 181 19.47 -18.92 -21.53
C LEU A 181 19.84 -17.44 -21.46
N GLU A 182 20.77 -17.02 -22.33
CA GLU A 182 21.06 -15.60 -22.48
C GLU A 182 19.88 -14.88 -23.15
N LYS A 183 19.51 -13.71 -22.63
CA LYS A 183 18.40 -12.91 -23.19
C LYS A 183 18.60 -12.60 -24.66
N LYS A 184 19.84 -12.31 -25.08
CA LYS A 184 20.20 -11.99 -26.47
C LYS A 184 19.85 -13.10 -27.46
N ASP A 185 19.88 -14.35 -27.01
CA ASP A 185 19.64 -15.52 -27.88
C ASP A 185 18.13 -15.71 -28.15
N ILE A 186 17.26 -15.15 -27.28
CA ILE A 186 15.81 -15.24 -27.41
C ILE A 186 15.22 -13.89 -27.82
N PHE A 187 15.63 -12.80 -27.17
CA PHE A 187 15.08 -11.47 -27.32
C PHE A 187 16.15 -10.39 -27.54
N PRO A 188 16.91 -10.42 -28.66
CA PRO A 188 18.05 -9.51 -28.88
C PRO A 188 17.67 -8.03 -28.86
N ARG A 189 16.42 -7.70 -29.25
CA ARG A 189 15.92 -6.31 -29.36
C ARG A 189 14.82 -5.95 -28.38
N LYS A 190 14.25 -6.92 -27.66
CA LYS A 190 13.14 -6.67 -26.73
C LYS A 190 13.68 -6.19 -25.40
N LYS A 191 13.17 -5.05 -24.93
CA LYS A 191 13.45 -4.58 -23.57
C LYS A 191 12.54 -5.34 -22.60
N LEU A 192 13.14 -6.10 -21.71
CA LEU A 192 12.44 -6.78 -20.61
C LEU A 192 12.61 -5.97 -19.33
N ILE A 193 11.68 -6.14 -18.41
CA ILE A 193 11.73 -5.50 -17.09
C ILE A 193 12.38 -6.47 -16.13
N ASP A 194 13.36 -6.00 -15.35
CA ASP A 194 14.05 -6.82 -14.37
C ASP A 194 13.08 -7.43 -13.34
N ASN A 195 13.41 -8.64 -12.89
CA ASN A 195 12.59 -9.43 -11.96
C ASN A 195 11.13 -9.66 -12.42
N SER A 196 10.92 -9.71 -13.73
CA SER A 196 9.60 -9.93 -14.33
C SER A 196 9.45 -11.33 -14.90
N TYR A 197 8.19 -11.75 -14.97
CA TYR A 197 7.77 -13.07 -15.43
C TYR A 197 7.05 -12.98 -16.77
N TYR A 198 7.22 -14.01 -17.60
CA TYR A 198 6.61 -14.09 -18.92
C TYR A 198 6.17 -15.52 -19.21
N VAL A 199 5.12 -15.67 -20.01
CA VAL A 199 4.71 -16.95 -20.60
C VAL A 199 5.15 -16.94 -22.07
N LEU A 200 6.08 -17.80 -22.41
CA LEU A 200 6.41 -18.07 -23.81
C LEU A 200 5.40 -19.05 -24.37
N LYS A 201 4.77 -18.76 -25.49
CA LYS A 201 3.72 -19.60 -26.04
C LYS A 201 3.80 -19.70 -27.56
N ASN A 202 3.41 -20.86 -28.07
CA ASN A 202 3.02 -21.08 -29.45
C ASN A 202 1.77 -21.98 -29.51
N SER A 203 1.40 -22.46 -30.71
CA SER A 203 0.24 -23.34 -30.88
C SER A 203 0.37 -24.71 -30.19
N GLU A 204 1.56 -25.15 -29.87
CA GLU A 204 1.85 -26.51 -29.37
C GLU A 204 2.30 -26.54 -27.91
N LYS A 205 3.12 -25.57 -27.50
CA LYS A 205 3.85 -25.58 -26.23
C LYS A 205 3.82 -24.21 -25.53
N SER A 206 4.02 -24.24 -24.22
CA SER A 206 4.29 -23.03 -23.44
C SER A 206 5.36 -23.28 -22.37
N ALA A 207 6.15 -22.25 -22.09
CA ALA A 207 7.13 -22.26 -21.00
C ALA A 207 6.95 -21.03 -20.11
N LEU A 208 7.10 -21.22 -18.79
CA LEU A 208 7.12 -20.13 -17.82
C LEU A 208 8.56 -19.69 -17.64
N ILE A 209 8.80 -18.39 -17.70
CA ILE A 209 10.14 -17.83 -17.59
C ILE A 209 10.20 -16.63 -16.63
N TYR A 210 11.36 -16.43 -16.06
CA TYR A 210 11.76 -15.30 -15.25
C TYR A 210 12.95 -14.61 -15.91
N PHE A 211 12.92 -13.29 -15.98
CA PHE A 211 14.03 -12.48 -16.48
C PHE A 211 14.83 -11.90 -15.32
N ASP A 212 16.11 -12.27 -15.25
CA ASP A 212 17.13 -11.71 -14.36
C ASP A 212 17.86 -10.62 -15.13
N GLY A 213 17.57 -9.36 -14.85
CA GLY A 213 18.14 -8.22 -15.56
C GLY A 213 19.59 -7.95 -15.19
N GLU A 214 20.05 -8.36 -14.00
CA GLU A 214 21.44 -8.21 -13.60
C GLU A 214 22.35 -9.17 -14.38
N LYS A 215 21.91 -10.41 -14.53
CA LYS A 215 22.65 -11.44 -15.26
C LYS A 215 22.33 -11.45 -16.76
N GLU A 216 21.35 -10.64 -17.20
CA GLU A 216 20.82 -10.65 -18.58
C GLU A 216 20.40 -12.08 -19.03
N THR A 217 19.84 -12.88 -18.10
CA THR A 217 19.45 -14.26 -18.35
C THR A 217 17.94 -14.46 -18.24
N ILE A 218 17.47 -15.44 -19.00
CA ILE A 218 16.09 -15.93 -18.95
C ILE A 218 16.13 -17.32 -18.32
N ASN A 219 15.44 -17.45 -17.20
CA ASN A 219 15.43 -18.66 -16.40
C ASN A 219 14.05 -19.31 -16.46
N ARG A 220 14.01 -20.62 -16.59
CA ARG A 220 12.77 -21.40 -16.55
C ARG A 220 12.16 -21.34 -15.15
N VAL A 221 10.84 -21.14 -15.07
CA VAL A 221 10.08 -21.24 -13.82
C VAL A 221 9.35 -22.58 -13.78
N GLU A 222 9.61 -23.34 -12.74
CA GLU A 222 8.94 -24.61 -12.50
C GLU A 222 7.73 -24.47 -11.55
N LYS A 223 6.73 -25.32 -11.72
CA LYS A 223 5.59 -25.43 -10.81
C LYS A 223 5.96 -26.21 -9.54
N THR A 224 6.75 -25.59 -8.67
CA THR A 224 7.24 -26.19 -7.43
C THR A 224 6.16 -26.28 -6.37
N THR A 225 6.02 -27.46 -5.73
CA THR A 225 5.15 -27.62 -4.56
C THR A 225 5.87 -27.16 -3.30
N ILE A 226 5.24 -26.28 -2.51
CA ILE A 226 5.79 -25.73 -1.27
C ILE A 226 4.87 -25.99 -0.09
N SER A 227 5.40 -26.52 1.00
CA SER A 227 4.62 -26.78 2.22
C SER A 227 3.27 -27.50 1.97
N GLY A 228 3.25 -28.43 1.01
CA GLY A 228 2.03 -29.15 0.58
C GLY A 228 1.14 -28.39 -0.41
N ILE A 229 1.44 -27.14 -0.73
CA ILE A 229 0.67 -26.31 -1.67
C ILE A 229 1.28 -26.39 -3.06
N LYS A 230 0.47 -26.82 -4.04
CA LYS A 230 0.84 -26.91 -5.46
C LYS A 230 0.25 -25.71 -6.22
N PRO A 231 1.05 -24.98 -7.04
CA PRO A 231 0.52 -23.91 -7.87
C PRO A 231 -0.44 -24.46 -8.92
N ARG A 232 -1.63 -23.85 -9.02
CA ARG A 232 -2.69 -24.27 -9.93
C ARG A 232 -2.57 -23.65 -11.33
N ASN A 233 -1.97 -22.47 -11.41
CA ASN A 233 -1.78 -21.71 -12.66
C ASN A 233 -0.37 -21.15 -12.78
N ALA A 234 -0.07 -20.43 -13.87
CA ALA A 234 1.21 -19.80 -14.13
C ALA A 234 1.55 -18.69 -13.12
N GLU A 235 0.57 -17.84 -12.82
CA GLU A 235 0.72 -16.70 -11.91
C GLU A 235 1.10 -17.16 -10.50
N GLN A 236 0.48 -18.24 -9.99
CA GLN A 236 0.85 -18.83 -8.71
C GLN A 236 2.27 -19.44 -8.73
N ALA A 237 2.70 -20.02 -9.85
CA ALA A 237 4.08 -20.50 -10.00
C ALA A 237 5.08 -19.32 -9.99
N PHE A 238 4.73 -18.20 -10.63
CA PHE A 238 5.53 -16.98 -10.59
C PHE A 238 5.63 -16.40 -9.17
N ALA A 239 4.51 -16.34 -8.45
CA ALA A 239 4.49 -15.88 -7.07
C ALA A 239 5.39 -16.75 -6.17
N ILE A 240 5.28 -18.07 -6.28
CA ILE A 240 6.14 -18.99 -5.53
C ILE A 240 7.61 -18.77 -5.86
N HIS A 241 7.96 -18.70 -7.14
CA HIS A 241 9.33 -18.45 -7.58
C HIS A 241 9.88 -17.13 -7.03
N SER A 242 9.11 -16.05 -7.12
CA SER A 242 9.49 -14.74 -6.57
C SER A 242 9.72 -14.78 -5.05
N LEU A 243 8.83 -15.48 -4.33
CA LEU A 243 8.92 -15.63 -2.87
C LEU A 243 10.11 -16.50 -2.43
N LEU A 244 10.54 -17.45 -3.26
CA LEU A 244 11.68 -18.32 -2.98
C LEU A 244 13.02 -17.76 -3.45
N ASN A 245 13.03 -16.76 -4.33
CA ASN A 245 14.25 -16.18 -4.86
C ASN A 245 14.97 -15.33 -3.79
N ASP A 246 16.15 -15.76 -3.38
CA ASP A 246 16.95 -15.10 -2.33
C ASP A 246 17.50 -13.72 -2.77
N ASP A 247 17.68 -13.47 -4.08
CA ASP A 247 18.12 -12.18 -4.61
C ASP A 247 17.02 -11.10 -4.52
N VAL A 248 15.76 -11.48 -4.30
CA VAL A 248 14.60 -10.60 -4.18
C VAL A 248 14.19 -10.47 -2.72
N SER A 249 14.49 -9.32 -2.11
CA SER A 249 14.16 -9.04 -0.71
C SER A 249 12.76 -8.47 -0.51
N LEU A 250 12.14 -7.93 -1.56
CA LEU A 250 10.84 -7.28 -1.50
C LEU A 250 9.92 -7.81 -2.60
N VAL A 251 8.79 -8.37 -2.20
CA VAL A 251 7.80 -8.93 -3.12
C VAL A 251 6.46 -8.26 -2.91
N SER A 252 5.77 -7.92 -3.99
CA SER A 252 4.36 -7.55 -3.93
C SER A 252 3.50 -8.54 -4.72
N ILE A 253 2.38 -8.93 -4.13
CA ILE A 253 1.39 -9.84 -4.75
C ILE A 253 0.05 -9.12 -4.76
N ASN A 254 -0.38 -8.73 -5.95
CA ASN A 254 -1.71 -8.18 -6.16
C ASN A 254 -2.66 -9.26 -6.69
N GLY A 255 -3.96 -9.15 -6.42
CA GLY A 255 -4.96 -10.04 -7.01
C GLY A 255 -6.28 -10.00 -6.26
N VAL A 256 -7.35 -10.39 -6.93
CA VAL A 256 -8.70 -10.43 -6.35
C VAL A 256 -8.80 -11.44 -5.20
N ALA A 257 -9.86 -11.34 -4.40
CA ALA A 257 -10.09 -12.25 -3.30
C ALA A 257 -10.13 -13.72 -3.79
N GLY A 258 -9.49 -14.62 -3.03
CA GLY A 258 -9.50 -16.06 -3.35
C GLY A 258 -8.46 -16.53 -4.37
N THR A 259 -7.57 -15.68 -4.83
CA THR A 259 -6.46 -16.06 -5.72
C THR A 259 -5.29 -16.77 -4.99
N GLY A 260 -5.29 -16.78 -3.66
CA GLY A 260 -4.29 -17.47 -2.83
C GLY A 260 -3.09 -16.62 -2.41
N LYS A 261 -3.13 -15.30 -2.53
CA LYS A 261 -2.01 -14.38 -2.18
C LYS A 261 -1.36 -14.72 -0.84
N THR A 262 -2.14 -14.64 0.21
CA THR A 262 -1.69 -14.84 1.60
C THR A 262 -1.28 -16.28 1.86
N LEU A 263 -2.01 -17.24 1.29
CA LEU A 263 -1.69 -18.67 1.37
C LEU A 263 -0.32 -18.97 0.75
N LEU A 264 -0.05 -18.47 -0.46
CA LEU A 264 1.24 -18.69 -1.14
C LEU A 264 2.39 -18.01 -0.41
N ALA A 265 2.18 -16.78 0.09
CA ALA A 265 3.19 -16.08 0.88
C ALA A 265 3.53 -16.85 2.15
N LEU A 266 2.52 -17.32 2.90
CA LEU A 266 2.70 -18.08 4.14
C LEU A 266 3.34 -19.45 3.87
N ALA A 267 2.90 -20.18 2.85
CA ALA A 267 3.49 -21.47 2.47
C ALA A 267 4.96 -21.34 2.08
N SER A 268 5.31 -20.26 1.35
CA SER A 268 6.71 -19.97 0.97
C SER A 268 7.56 -19.62 2.19
N ALA A 269 7.05 -18.81 3.12
CA ALA A 269 7.74 -18.49 4.36
C ALA A 269 8.00 -19.73 5.21
N ILE A 270 7.00 -20.60 5.36
CA ILE A 270 7.12 -21.87 6.09
C ILE A 270 8.15 -22.79 5.43
N SER A 271 8.20 -22.89 4.11
CA SER A 271 9.19 -23.71 3.40
C SER A 271 10.63 -23.25 3.67
N GLN A 272 10.82 -21.93 3.81
CA GLN A 272 12.11 -21.28 4.09
C GLN A 272 12.36 -21.01 5.60
N ARG A 273 11.57 -21.61 6.50
CA ARG A 273 11.64 -21.34 7.95
C ARG A 273 13.03 -21.48 8.58
N ARG A 274 13.94 -22.22 7.95
CA ARG A 274 15.32 -22.39 8.45
C ARG A 274 16.22 -21.20 8.14
N ASN A 275 15.89 -20.44 7.08
CA ASN A 275 16.69 -19.31 6.62
C ASN A 275 16.44 -18.04 7.44
N TYR A 276 15.30 -17.97 8.15
CA TYR A 276 14.88 -16.81 8.91
C TYR A 276 14.74 -17.14 10.39
N LYS A 277 15.03 -16.18 11.26
CA LYS A 277 14.84 -16.33 12.70
C LYS A 277 13.35 -16.44 13.05
N GLN A 278 12.52 -15.64 12.39
CA GLN A 278 11.09 -15.53 12.67
C GLN A 278 10.30 -15.25 11.38
N ILE A 279 9.06 -15.70 11.36
CA ILE A 279 8.07 -15.37 10.33
C ILE A 279 7.01 -14.50 10.99
N PHE A 280 6.87 -13.28 10.51
CA PHE A 280 5.79 -12.37 10.91
C PHE A 280 4.72 -12.32 9.83
N VAL A 281 3.46 -12.41 10.26
CA VAL A 281 2.31 -12.14 9.42
C VAL A 281 1.49 -11.05 10.09
N ALA A 282 1.30 -9.96 9.39
CA ALA A 282 0.56 -8.83 9.91
C ALA A 282 -0.51 -8.36 8.94
N ARG A 283 -1.53 -7.72 9.49
CA ARG A 283 -2.61 -7.10 8.73
C ARG A 283 -2.96 -5.75 9.35
N PRO A 284 -3.15 -4.68 8.55
CA PRO A 284 -3.76 -3.46 9.06
C PRO A 284 -5.20 -3.76 9.50
N ILE A 285 -5.61 -3.16 10.60
CA ILE A 285 -6.99 -3.28 11.07
C ILE A 285 -7.75 -2.06 10.57
N VAL A 286 -8.73 -2.29 9.73
CA VAL A 286 -9.68 -1.25 9.28
C VAL A 286 -11.04 -1.59 9.88
N PRO A 287 -11.59 -0.75 10.78
CA PRO A 287 -12.89 -1.01 11.38
C PRO A 287 -13.99 -0.98 10.31
N LEU A 288 -14.84 -2.00 10.29
CA LEU A 288 -16.03 -2.03 9.43
C LEU A 288 -17.07 -1.05 9.97
N GLY A 289 -17.44 -0.05 9.17
CA GLY A 289 -18.58 0.81 9.39
C GLY A 289 -18.42 1.90 10.46
N ASN A 290 -17.40 2.74 10.42
CA ASN A 290 -17.20 3.94 11.28
C ASN A 290 -17.34 3.70 12.80
N LYS A 291 -17.33 2.45 13.26
CA LYS A 291 -17.36 2.13 14.69
C LYS A 291 -15.95 1.86 15.18
N ASP A 292 -15.46 2.70 16.07
CA ASP A 292 -14.20 2.47 16.77
C ASP A 292 -14.18 1.07 17.40
N ILE A 293 -13.08 0.36 17.24
CA ILE A 293 -12.85 -0.95 17.89
C ILE A 293 -13.08 -0.87 19.40
N GLY A 294 -12.90 0.32 19.98
CA GLY A 294 -13.21 0.63 21.37
C GLY A 294 -14.63 0.28 21.81
N TYR A 295 -15.64 0.40 20.94
CA TYR A 295 -17.05 0.11 21.24
C TYR A 295 -17.41 -1.39 21.21
N LEU A 296 -16.54 -2.27 20.72
CA LEU A 296 -16.80 -3.70 20.76
C LEU A 296 -16.68 -4.22 22.21
N PRO A 297 -17.56 -5.13 22.67
CA PRO A 297 -17.44 -5.74 23.99
C PRO A 297 -16.24 -6.70 24.06
N GLY A 298 -15.57 -6.75 25.23
CA GLY A 298 -14.46 -7.66 25.49
C GLY A 298 -13.11 -6.96 25.69
N ASP A 299 -12.09 -7.75 25.98
CA ASP A 299 -10.71 -7.30 26.08
C ASP A 299 -10.10 -7.02 24.69
N ILE A 300 -8.92 -6.41 24.63
CA ILE A 300 -8.27 -6.02 23.38
C ILE A 300 -8.04 -7.23 22.46
N ASN A 301 -7.65 -8.38 23.03
CA ASN A 301 -7.37 -9.56 22.24
C ASN A 301 -8.64 -10.14 21.61
N SER A 302 -9.74 -10.21 22.35
CA SER A 302 -11.02 -10.68 21.81
C SER A 302 -11.60 -9.78 20.72
N LYS A 303 -11.30 -8.48 20.76
CA LYS A 303 -11.70 -7.51 19.74
C LYS A 303 -10.87 -7.63 18.44
N ILE A 304 -9.62 -8.02 18.56
CA ILE A 304 -8.65 -8.10 17.45
C ILE A 304 -8.67 -9.47 16.76
N ASN A 305 -8.91 -10.55 17.51
CA ASN A 305 -8.89 -11.90 16.99
C ASN A 305 -9.70 -12.12 15.71
N PRO A 306 -10.93 -11.60 15.55
CA PRO A 306 -11.70 -11.78 14.31
C PRO A 306 -10.98 -11.27 13.05
N TYR A 307 -10.20 -10.20 13.17
CA TYR A 307 -9.42 -9.67 12.04
C TYR A 307 -8.23 -10.56 11.66
N MET A 308 -7.74 -11.36 12.61
CA MET A 308 -6.60 -12.26 12.39
C MET A 308 -7.03 -13.68 11.97
N GLU A 309 -8.32 -14.04 12.15
CA GLU A 309 -8.84 -15.37 11.78
C GLU A 309 -8.51 -15.80 10.34
N PRO A 310 -8.65 -14.94 9.29
CA PRO A 310 -8.30 -15.37 7.93
C PRO A 310 -6.84 -15.78 7.76
N LEU A 311 -5.93 -15.20 8.55
CA LEU A 311 -4.51 -15.58 8.55
C LEU A 311 -4.30 -16.95 9.22
N TRP A 312 -4.99 -17.18 10.34
CA TRP A 312 -5.00 -18.48 11.03
C TRP A 312 -5.62 -19.59 10.17
N ASP A 313 -6.65 -19.29 9.39
CA ASP A 313 -7.27 -20.25 8.49
C ASP A 313 -6.32 -20.67 7.36
N ASN A 314 -5.56 -19.73 6.79
CA ASN A 314 -4.49 -20.06 5.84
C ASN A 314 -3.42 -20.97 6.46
N PHE A 315 -3.03 -20.73 7.71
CA PHE A 315 -2.07 -21.57 8.41
C PHE A 315 -2.63 -22.97 8.68
N LYS A 316 -3.87 -23.06 9.17
CA LYS A 316 -4.57 -24.34 9.37
C LYS A 316 -4.72 -25.11 8.06
N TYR A 317 -5.01 -24.41 6.95
CA TYR A 317 -5.10 -25.03 5.63
C TYR A 317 -3.76 -25.67 5.22
N ILE A 318 -2.63 -25.00 5.43
CA ILE A 318 -1.29 -25.55 5.18
C ILE A 318 -1.03 -26.74 6.11
N GLN A 319 -1.34 -26.63 7.40
CA GLN A 319 -1.15 -27.67 8.38
C GLN A 319 -1.93 -28.96 8.03
N ASN A 320 -3.15 -28.80 7.50
CA ASN A 320 -4.01 -29.91 7.09
C ASN A 320 -3.52 -30.64 5.82
N GLN A 321 -2.51 -30.12 5.10
CA GLN A 321 -1.84 -30.86 4.03
C GLN A 321 -1.01 -32.05 4.58
N TYR A 322 -0.76 -32.10 5.88
CA TYR A 322 0.05 -33.09 6.53
C TYR A 322 -0.78 -33.97 7.49
N LYS A 323 -0.47 -35.26 7.56
CA LYS A 323 -1.07 -36.13 8.56
C LYS A 323 -0.68 -35.70 9.97
N GLN A 324 -1.63 -35.70 10.90
CA GLN A 324 -1.39 -35.25 12.29
C GLN A 324 -0.23 -35.95 12.99
N THR A 325 0.05 -37.20 12.61
CA THR A 325 1.17 -38.03 13.12
C THR A 325 2.51 -37.65 12.47
N SER A 326 2.52 -36.91 11.38
CA SER A 326 3.74 -36.62 10.63
C SER A 326 4.66 -35.64 11.38
N LYS A 327 5.97 -35.73 11.06
CA LYS A 327 6.98 -34.82 11.59
C LYS A 327 6.68 -33.35 11.22
N ASP A 328 6.24 -33.11 9.98
CA ASP A 328 5.96 -31.74 9.50
C ASP A 328 4.78 -31.15 10.23
N PHE A 329 3.70 -31.88 10.50
CA PHE A 329 2.58 -31.38 11.30
C PHE A 329 3.03 -30.94 12.71
N LYS A 330 3.87 -31.73 13.37
CA LYS A 330 4.42 -31.40 14.69
C LYS A 330 5.31 -30.19 14.65
N ILE A 331 6.12 -30.04 13.59
CA ILE A 331 6.96 -28.82 13.37
C ILE A 331 6.08 -27.58 13.24
N LEU A 332 5.02 -27.62 12.42
CA LEU A 332 4.12 -26.49 12.24
C LEU A 332 3.44 -26.10 13.55
N LYS A 333 2.98 -27.07 14.34
CA LYS A 333 2.42 -26.81 15.67
C LYS A 333 3.43 -26.10 16.58
N ASN A 334 4.66 -26.59 16.64
CA ASN A 334 5.74 -26.00 17.43
C ASN A 334 6.13 -24.58 16.98
N MET A 335 5.91 -24.22 15.72
CA MET A 335 6.24 -22.88 15.24
C MET A 335 5.44 -21.77 15.93
N ILE A 336 4.22 -22.07 16.37
CA ILE A 336 3.39 -21.12 17.15
C ILE A 336 3.92 -21.05 18.59
N GLU A 337 4.10 -22.21 19.24
CA GLU A 337 4.52 -22.32 20.64
C GLU A 337 5.91 -21.70 20.89
N SER A 338 6.81 -21.80 19.90
CA SER A 338 8.16 -21.23 19.94
C SER A 338 8.26 -19.79 19.41
N GLU A 339 7.14 -19.14 19.11
CA GLU A 339 7.09 -17.82 18.47
C GLU A 339 7.90 -17.71 17.15
N LYS A 340 8.13 -18.84 16.49
CA LYS A 340 8.75 -18.88 15.16
C LYS A 340 7.83 -18.30 14.10
N LEU A 341 6.51 -18.52 14.25
CA LEU A 341 5.45 -17.88 13.50
C LEU A 341 4.65 -16.97 14.44
N VAL A 342 4.57 -15.68 14.10
CA VAL A 342 3.82 -14.68 14.85
C VAL A 342 2.79 -14.04 13.92
N ILE A 343 1.52 -14.12 14.30
CA ILE A 343 0.40 -13.50 13.59
C ILE A 343 -0.20 -12.44 14.50
N GLN A 344 -0.13 -11.17 14.07
CA GLN A 344 -0.58 -10.05 14.90
C GLN A 344 -0.95 -8.81 14.06
N PRO A 345 -1.72 -7.86 14.63
CA PRO A 345 -2.00 -6.59 13.97
C PRO A 345 -0.72 -5.82 13.62
N LEU A 346 -0.75 -5.14 12.49
CA LEU A 346 0.39 -4.35 12.03
C LEU A 346 0.78 -3.24 13.04
N ALA A 347 -0.19 -2.69 13.77
CA ALA A 347 0.05 -1.67 14.78
C ALA A 347 1.03 -2.12 15.89
N TYR A 348 1.06 -3.41 16.22
CA TYR A 348 1.96 -3.95 17.27
C TYR A 348 3.40 -4.18 16.78
N ILE A 349 3.66 -4.03 15.49
CA ILE A 349 5.00 -4.19 14.88
C ILE A 349 5.73 -2.85 14.80
N ARG A 350 5.03 -1.73 15.06
CA ARG A 350 5.65 -0.40 15.02
C ARG A 350 6.80 -0.28 16.04
N GLY A 351 7.90 0.35 15.61
CA GLY A 351 9.09 0.56 16.45
C GLY A 351 10.10 -0.59 16.44
N ARG A 352 9.79 -1.75 15.83
CA ARG A 352 10.75 -2.85 15.71
C ARG A 352 11.64 -2.68 14.47
N SER A 353 12.92 -3.06 14.58
CA SER A 353 13.81 -3.31 13.45
C SER A 353 13.71 -4.79 13.07
N PHE A 354 13.75 -5.08 11.78
CA PHE A 354 13.58 -6.42 11.23
C PHE A 354 14.93 -6.94 10.74
N SER A 355 15.46 -7.97 11.37
CA SER A 355 16.66 -8.67 10.90
C SER A 355 16.44 -10.18 10.97
N ASN A 356 16.81 -10.89 9.92
CA ASN A 356 16.61 -12.33 9.79
C ASN A 356 15.13 -12.74 9.87
N ILE A 357 14.25 -11.97 9.21
CA ILE A 357 12.81 -12.13 9.31
C ILE A 357 12.19 -12.29 7.91
N PHE A 358 11.21 -13.19 7.80
CA PHE A 358 10.27 -13.21 6.69
C PHE A 358 8.99 -12.52 7.13
N PHE A 359 8.70 -11.33 6.57
CA PHE A 359 7.60 -10.48 6.99
C PHE A 359 6.52 -10.38 5.91
N ILE A 360 5.31 -10.86 6.21
CA ILE A 360 4.15 -10.81 5.33
C ILE A 360 3.18 -9.76 5.86
N ILE A 361 2.81 -8.82 5.01
CA ILE A 361 1.78 -7.83 5.25
C ILE A 361 0.60 -8.13 4.34
N ASP A 362 -0.49 -8.61 4.92
CA ASP A 362 -1.74 -8.88 4.22
C ASP A 362 -2.63 -7.63 4.16
N GLU A 363 -3.53 -7.54 3.17
CA GLU A 363 -4.40 -6.39 2.90
C GLU A 363 -3.63 -5.06 2.77
N ALA A 364 -2.50 -5.11 2.09
CA ALA A 364 -1.56 -3.99 1.98
C ALA A 364 -2.12 -2.79 1.20
N GLN A 365 -3.22 -2.94 0.45
CA GLN A 365 -3.93 -1.83 -0.20
C GLN A 365 -4.56 -0.87 0.81
N ASN A 366 -4.74 -1.31 2.05
CA ASN A 366 -5.25 -0.48 3.14
C ASN A 366 -4.16 0.38 3.82
N LEU A 367 -2.93 0.34 3.32
CA LEU A 367 -1.81 1.16 3.78
C LEU A 367 -1.61 2.38 2.88
N THR A 368 -1.17 3.48 3.49
CA THR A 368 -0.70 4.65 2.77
C THR A 368 0.71 4.42 2.19
N PRO A 369 1.14 5.19 1.17
CA PRO A 369 2.52 5.18 0.68
C PRO A 369 3.56 5.42 1.78
N HIS A 370 3.25 6.30 2.74
CA HIS A 370 4.10 6.61 3.88
C HIS A 370 4.30 5.40 4.80
N GLU A 371 3.24 4.65 5.09
CA GLU A 371 3.32 3.45 5.93
C GLU A 371 4.16 2.36 5.28
N ILE A 372 3.98 2.11 3.97
CA ILE A 372 4.80 1.16 3.22
C ILE A 372 6.28 1.56 3.27
N LYS A 373 6.60 2.84 3.01
CA LYS A 373 7.95 3.36 3.13
C LYS A 373 8.52 3.14 4.55
N THR A 374 7.71 3.40 5.57
CA THR A 374 8.11 3.24 6.99
C THR A 374 8.41 1.77 7.32
N ILE A 375 7.63 0.83 6.80
CA ILE A 375 7.86 -0.62 7.00
C ILE A 375 9.16 -1.05 6.31
N ILE A 376 9.32 -0.69 5.04
CA ILE A 376 10.50 -1.08 4.25
C ILE A 376 11.79 -0.51 4.85
N SER A 377 11.77 0.75 5.33
CA SER A 377 12.94 1.41 5.92
C SER A 377 13.45 0.77 7.23
N ARG A 378 12.70 -0.17 7.80
CA ARG A 378 13.08 -0.94 9.00
C ARG A 378 13.66 -2.32 8.69
N ALA A 379 13.73 -2.68 7.41
CA ALA A 379 14.35 -3.92 6.98
C ALA A 379 15.86 -3.89 7.29
N GLY A 380 16.30 -4.82 8.11
CA GLY A 380 17.70 -5.10 8.38
C GLY A 380 18.23 -6.25 7.52
N GLU A 381 19.38 -6.76 7.88
CA GLU A 381 20.02 -7.86 7.16
C GLU A 381 19.14 -9.11 7.10
N ASN A 382 19.22 -9.84 5.98
CA ASN A 382 18.50 -11.09 5.74
C ASN A 382 16.99 -10.97 6.04
N THR A 383 16.37 -9.89 5.55
CA THR A 383 14.93 -9.67 5.71
C THR A 383 14.24 -9.73 4.35
N LYS A 384 13.19 -10.54 4.26
CA LYS A 384 12.28 -10.56 3.11
C LYS A 384 10.94 -9.98 3.53
N ILE A 385 10.46 -8.98 2.80
CA ILE A 385 9.16 -8.34 3.02
C ILE A 385 8.22 -8.66 1.86
N VAL A 386 6.99 -9.05 2.20
CA VAL A 386 5.96 -9.39 1.23
C VAL A 386 4.72 -8.55 1.51
N PHE A 387 4.29 -7.77 0.53
CA PHE A 387 3.02 -7.05 0.55
C PHE A 387 2.00 -7.80 -0.31
N ALA A 388 0.95 -8.29 0.29
CA ALA A 388 -0.15 -8.98 -0.37
C ALA A 388 -1.44 -8.14 -0.26
N GLY A 389 -2.19 -7.97 -1.35
CA GLY A 389 -3.42 -7.18 -1.31
C GLY A 389 -4.19 -7.18 -2.63
N ASP A 390 -5.31 -6.45 -2.64
CA ASP A 390 -6.13 -6.19 -3.82
C ASP A 390 -6.31 -4.67 -3.97
N ILE A 391 -5.69 -4.08 -4.98
CA ILE A 391 -5.73 -2.63 -5.21
C ILE A 391 -7.15 -2.09 -5.48
N ASN A 392 -8.14 -2.96 -5.69
CA ASN A 392 -9.53 -2.58 -5.93
C ASN A 392 -10.43 -2.76 -4.68
N GLN A 393 -9.95 -3.45 -3.63
CA GLN A 393 -10.70 -3.70 -2.40
C GLN A 393 -10.15 -2.86 -1.24
N ILE A 394 -10.38 -1.57 -1.27
CA ILE A 394 -9.85 -0.61 -0.31
C ILE A 394 -10.93 -0.24 0.70
N ASP A 395 -10.68 -0.54 1.97
CA ASP A 395 -11.58 -0.25 3.09
C ASP A 395 -11.16 1.03 3.84
N THR A 396 -9.89 1.44 3.70
CA THR A 396 -9.36 2.61 4.39
C THR A 396 -9.93 3.89 3.79
N PRO A 397 -10.55 4.78 4.60
CA PRO A 397 -11.03 6.07 4.13
C PRO A 397 -9.93 6.89 3.45
N TYR A 398 -10.32 7.67 2.43
CA TYR A 398 -9.45 8.58 1.66
C TYR A 398 -8.36 7.91 0.81
N LEU A 399 -8.32 6.58 0.74
CA LEU A 399 -7.51 5.85 -0.24
C LEU A 399 -8.37 5.42 -1.44
N ASP A 400 -7.74 5.36 -2.60
CA ASP A 400 -8.30 4.81 -3.84
C ASP A 400 -7.26 3.91 -4.54
N SER A 401 -7.64 3.29 -5.65
CA SER A 401 -6.76 2.39 -6.41
C SER A 401 -5.46 3.06 -6.89
N GLN A 402 -5.45 4.39 -7.02
CA GLN A 402 -4.27 5.15 -7.44
C GLN A 402 -3.45 5.70 -6.27
N SER A 403 -4.04 5.87 -5.08
CA SER A 403 -3.41 6.55 -3.94
C SER A 403 -3.06 5.63 -2.77
N ASN A 404 -3.39 4.34 -2.86
CA ASN A 404 -3.00 3.38 -1.85
C ASN A 404 -1.51 3.00 -1.95
N GLY A 405 -0.97 2.53 -0.84
CA GLY A 405 0.45 2.23 -0.74
C GLY A 405 0.91 1.06 -1.61
N LEU A 406 0.05 0.05 -1.85
CA LEU A 406 0.41 -1.09 -2.69
C LEU A 406 0.57 -0.66 -4.16
N SER A 407 -0.36 0.12 -4.71
CA SER A 407 -0.25 0.68 -6.05
C SER A 407 0.99 1.56 -6.20
N TYR A 408 1.25 2.42 -5.21
CA TYR A 408 2.44 3.27 -5.18
C TYR A 408 3.74 2.46 -5.16
N LEU A 409 3.79 1.39 -4.36
CA LEU A 409 4.94 0.47 -4.29
C LEU A 409 5.22 -0.16 -5.65
N ILE A 410 4.19 -0.70 -6.31
CA ILE A 410 4.30 -1.36 -7.62
C ILE A 410 4.83 -0.38 -8.66
N ASP A 411 4.28 0.85 -8.72
CA ASP A 411 4.69 1.88 -9.68
C ASP A 411 6.15 2.31 -9.48
N LYS A 412 6.54 2.59 -8.24
CA LYS A 412 7.86 3.19 -7.94
C LYS A 412 9.02 2.20 -7.95
N LEU A 413 8.77 0.93 -7.66
CA LEU A 413 9.84 -0.07 -7.58
C LEU A 413 9.90 -1.04 -8.76
N LYS A 414 9.06 -0.87 -9.76
CA LYS A 414 9.08 -1.66 -10.98
C LYS A 414 10.47 -1.66 -11.63
N GLY A 415 11.02 -2.85 -11.86
CA GLY A 415 12.34 -3.04 -12.49
C GLY A 415 13.53 -2.77 -11.56
N GLN A 416 13.31 -2.66 -10.24
CA GLN A 416 14.41 -2.58 -9.27
C GLN A 416 14.92 -3.98 -8.92
N LYS A 417 16.26 -4.10 -8.76
CA LYS A 417 16.96 -5.37 -8.50
C LYS A 417 16.40 -6.17 -7.31
N LEU A 418 16.07 -5.51 -6.21
CA LEU A 418 15.62 -6.17 -4.98
C LEU A 418 14.10 -6.42 -4.94
N TYR A 419 13.38 -6.04 -5.99
CA TYR A 419 11.93 -6.04 -6.02
C TYR A 419 11.35 -6.90 -7.13
N SER A 420 10.29 -7.63 -6.80
CA SER A 420 9.49 -8.38 -7.77
C SER A 420 8.00 -8.19 -7.50
N HIS A 421 7.22 -8.11 -8.59
CA HIS A 421 5.77 -7.99 -8.55
C HIS A 421 5.10 -9.11 -9.33
N VAL A 422 4.04 -9.68 -8.73
CA VAL A 422 3.18 -10.68 -9.39
C VAL A 422 1.71 -10.33 -9.16
N THR A 423 0.92 -10.37 -10.25
CA THR A 423 -0.53 -10.24 -10.18
C THR A 423 -1.19 -11.60 -10.37
N LEU A 424 -2.07 -11.99 -9.45
CA LEU A 424 -2.89 -13.20 -9.50
C LEU A 424 -4.30 -12.83 -9.96
N LYS A 425 -4.68 -13.20 -11.17
CA LYS A 425 -6.00 -12.84 -11.73
C LYS A 425 -7.05 -13.88 -11.46
N LYS A 426 -6.67 -15.17 -11.55
CA LYS A 426 -7.62 -16.27 -11.48
C LYS A 426 -7.91 -16.66 -10.04
N GLY A 427 -9.17 -16.45 -9.63
CA GLY A 427 -9.69 -17.01 -8.39
C GLY A 427 -9.71 -18.54 -8.45
N GLU A 428 -9.18 -19.19 -7.42
CA GLU A 428 -9.08 -20.65 -7.30
C GLU A 428 -10.01 -21.16 -6.18
N ARG A 429 -11.11 -20.45 -5.95
CA ARG A 429 -12.20 -20.83 -5.04
C ARG A 429 -13.23 -21.71 -5.76
N SER A 430 -14.39 -21.91 -5.13
CA SER A 430 -15.51 -22.65 -5.73
C SER A 430 -16.09 -21.93 -6.95
N ASP A 431 -16.76 -22.69 -7.83
CA ASP A 431 -17.44 -22.12 -8.99
C ASP A 431 -18.43 -21.02 -8.61
N LEU A 432 -19.08 -21.14 -7.44
CA LEU A 432 -19.98 -20.12 -6.90
C LEU A 432 -19.23 -18.80 -6.58
N ALA A 433 -18.04 -18.88 -6.01
CA ALA A 433 -17.26 -17.68 -5.70
C ALA A 433 -16.71 -17.03 -6.97
N ASN A 434 -16.34 -17.82 -7.98
CA ASN A 434 -15.91 -17.30 -9.28
C ASN A 434 -17.07 -16.62 -10.00
N LEU A 435 -18.26 -17.23 -9.99
CA LEU A 435 -19.47 -16.65 -10.55
C LEU A 435 -19.83 -15.30 -9.91
N ALA A 436 -19.72 -15.19 -8.59
CA ALA A 436 -19.97 -13.93 -7.88
C ALA A 436 -18.96 -12.84 -8.29
N ASN A 437 -17.68 -13.18 -8.46
CA ASN A 437 -16.64 -12.22 -8.89
C ASN A 437 -16.81 -11.76 -10.36
N GLU A 438 -17.46 -12.57 -11.21
CA GLU A 438 -17.67 -12.25 -12.62
C GLU A 438 -18.95 -11.43 -12.85
N LEU A 439 -19.98 -11.61 -12.02
CA LEU A 439 -21.32 -11.09 -12.29
C LEU A 439 -21.81 -10.05 -11.29
N LEU A 440 -21.20 -9.96 -10.09
CA LEU A 440 -21.54 -9.03 -9.02
C LEU A 440 -20.41 -8.04 -8.74
#